data_6e58b7ccb484087a89d216037765506d
#
_entry.id   6e58b7ccb484087a89d216037765506d
#
_cell.length_a   1.000
_cell.length_b   1.000
_cell.length_c   1.000
_cell.angle_alpha   90.00
_cell.angle_beta   90.00
_cell.angle_gamma   90.00
#
_symmetry.space_group_name_H-M   'P 1'
#
loop_
_entity.id
_entity.type
_entity.pdbx_description
1 polymer ?
#
loop_
_entity_poly.entity_id
_entity_poly.type
_entity_poly.pdbx_seq_one_letter_code
_entity_poly.pdbx_strand_id
1 'polypeptide(L)'
;MARRKAPILPDALLDQLLAGTDARAALDPGGLLDGLKKALTERALNAEMDHHLGGEGEAENRRNGYGAKTVLTDSGKLEIAVPRDRAASFDPQLIAKYQRRFPGFDEKIVSMYARGMSTREITGHLRDLYGIEVSADLISTVTDAVLDEVATWQMRPLEPVYPLVFFDALRVKI
;
A
#
# COMPACT_ATOMS: atom_id res chain seq x y z
N MET A 1 -26.50 -24.29 -3.37
CA MET A 1 -26.26 -23.05 -4.15
C MET A 1 -25.66 -22.01 -3.21
N ALA A 2 -24.41 -21.59 -3.44
CA ALA A 2 -23.78 -20.54 -2.62
C ALA A 2 -24.45 -19.20 -2.91
N ARG A 3 -25.00 -18.57 -1.89
CA ARG A 3 -25.62 -17.22 -1.97
C ARG A 3 -24.50 -16.21 -2.26
N ARG A 4 -24.56 -15.56 -3.44
CA ARG A 4 -23.62 -14.48 -3.79
C ARG A 4 -23.77 -13.37 -2.74
N LYS A 5 -22.68 -12.98 -2.06
CA LYS A 5 -22.69 -11.80 -1.17
C LYS A 5 -23.11 -10.59 -1.99
N ALA A 6 -23.92 -9.70 -1.40
CA ALA A 6 -24.28 -8.44 -2.01
C ALA A 6 -23.01 -7.66 -2.41
N PRO A 7 -22.94 -7.07 -3.61
CA PRO A 7 -21.79 -6.28 -4.02
C PRO A 7 -21.63 -5.06 -3.11
N ILE A 8 -20.38 -4.70 -2.81
CA ILE A 8 -20.02 -3.53 -1.99
C ILE A 8 -20.41 -2.23 -2.72
N LEU A 9 -20.34 -2.25 -4.06
CA LEU A 9 -20.72 -1.12 -4.92
C LEU A 9 -21.98 -1.49 -5.71
N PRO A 10 -22.95 -0.57 -5.86
CA PRO A 10 -24.12 -0.78 -6.71
C PRO A 10 -23.74 -0.98 -8.18
N ASP A 11 -24.40 -1.91 -8.89
CA ASP A 11 -24.13 -2.18 -10.30
C ASP A 11 -24.29 -0.91 -11.16
N ALA A 12 -25.28 -0.07 -10.87
CA ALA A 12 -25.49 1.19 -11.58
C ALA A 12 -24.28 2.15 -11.50
N LEU A 13 -23.54 2.15 -10.38
CA LEU A 13 -22.32 2.94 -10.25
C LEU A 13 -21.18 2.34 -11.08
N LEU A 14 -21.07 1.01 -11.10
CA LEU A 14 -20.09 0.31 -11.91
C LEU A 14 -20.35 0.53 -13.40
N ASP A 15 -21.60 0.50 -13.84
CA ASP A 15 -22.00 0.80 -15.21
C ASP A 15 -21.65 2.24 -15.61
N GLN A 16 -21.86 3.20 -14.70
CA GLN A 16 -21.48 4.59 -14.93
C GLN A 16 -19.96 4.77 -15.05
N LEU A 17 -19.17 4.09 -14.21
CA LEU A 17 -17.72 4.14 -14.27
C LEU A 17 -17.15 3.50 -15.53
N LEU A 18 -17.79 2.46 -16.02
CA LEU A 18 -17.39 1.74 -17.24
C LEU A 18 -17.96 2.38 -18.54
N ALA A 19 -18.90 3.32 -18.42
CA ALA A 19 -19.52 3.97 -19.57
C ALA A 19 -18.47 4.70 -20.42
N GLY A 20 -18.28 4.22 -21.66
CA GLY A 20 -17.30 4.79 -22.58
C GLY A 20 -15.85 4.34 -22.40
N THR A 21 -15.59 3.39 -21.50
CA THR A 21 -14.26 2.84 -21.28
C THR A 21 -14.20 1.39 -21.77
N ASP A 22 -13.15 1.03 -22.53
CA ASP A 22 -12.88 -0.38 -22.84
C ASP A 22 -12.56 -1.13 -21.55
N ALA A 23 -13.22 -2.28 -21.34
CA ALA A 23 -13.06 -3.09 -20.14
C ALA A 23 -11.60 -3.55 -19.88
N ARG A 24 -10.80 -3.72 -20.94
CA ARG A 24 -9.35 -4.01 -20.80
C ARG A 24 -8.60 -2.78 -20.35
N ALA A 25 -8.77 -1.65 -21.01
CA ALA A 25 -8.13 -0.39 -20.69
C ALA A 25 -8.50 0.11 -19.27
N ALA A 26 -9.66 -0.28 -18.75
CA ALA A 26 -10.08 0.06 -17.38
C ALA A 26 -9.19 -0.56 -16.29
N LEU A 27 -8.61 -1.73 -16.58
CA LEU A 27 -7.77 -2.50 -15.64
C LEU A 27 -6.27 -2.37 -15.92
N ASP A 28 -5.89 -1.73 -17.03
CA ASP A 28 -4.47 -1.51 -17.36
C ASP A 28 -3.82 -0.50 -16.39
N PRO A 29 -2.48 -0.55 -16.22
CA PRO A 29 -1.76 0.46 -15.45
C PRO A 29 -2.05 1.88 -15.95
N GLY A 30 -2.42 2.78 -15.05
CA GLY A 30 -2.88 4.14 -15.38
C GLY A 30 -4.33 4.22 -15.88
N GLY A 31 -5.07 3.12 -15.91
CA GLY A 31 -6.48 3.05 -16.32
C GLY A 31 -7.47 3.54 -15.26
N LEU A 32 -8.74 3.20 -15.47
CA LEU A 32 -9.85 3.62 -14.60
C LEU A 32 -9.63 3.19 -13.14
N LEU A 33 -9.08 2.00 -12.89
CA LEU A 33 -8.84 1.49 -11.54
C LEU A 33 -7.85 2.35 -10.78
N ASP A 34 -6.75 2.77 -11.41
CA ASP A 34 -5.77 3.66 -10.80
C ASP A 34 -6.33 5.07 -10.61
N GLY A 35 -7.14 5.56 -11.56
CA GLY A 35 -7.91 6.79 -11.43
C GLY A 35 -8.88 6.76 -10.24
N LEU A 36 -9.56 5.65 -10.04
CA LEU A 36 -10.46 5.45 -8.91
C LEU A 36 -9.71 5.37 -7.58
N LYS A 37 -8.59 4.63 -7.53
CA LYS A 37 -7.70 4.59 -6.35
C LYS A 37 -7.24 6.00 -5.97
N LYS A 38 -6.80 6.80 -6.97
CA LYS A 38 -6.40 8.20 -6.78
C LYS A 38 -7.53 9.03 -6.19
N ALA A 39 -8.69 9.02 -6.83
CA ALA A 39 -9.85 9.82 -6.43
C ALA A 39 -10.31 9.49 -5.00
N LEU A 40 -10.38 8.20 -4.65
CA LEU A 40 -10.72 7.74 -3.31
C LEU A 40 -9.69 8.18 -2.26
N THR A 41 -8.40 8.05 -2.59
CA THR A 41 -7.30 8.47 -1.69
C THR A 41 -7.34 9.99 -1.45
N GLU A 42 -7.46 10.78 -2.51
CA GLU A 42 -7.55 12.24 -2.41
C GLU A 42 -8.82 12.67 -1.65
N ARG A 43 -9.94 11.97 -1.84
CA ARG A 43 -11.18 12.24 -1.11
C ARG A 43 -11.03 11.95 0.38
N ALA A 44 -10.38 10.83 0.74
CA ALA A 44 -10.12 10.48 2.14
C ALA A 44 -9.19 11.51 2.80
N LEU A 45 -8.08 11.91 2.13
CA LEU A 45 -7.18 12.95 2.62
C LEU A 45 -7.87 14.30 2.81
N ASN A 46 -8.82 14.64 1.93
CA ASN A 46 -9.62 15.85 2.09
C ASN A 46 -10.56 15.77 3.30
N ALA A 47 -11.15 14.59 3.57
CA ALA A 47 -11.98 14.38 4.75
C ALA A 47 -11.16 14.47 6.06
N GLU A 48 -9.93 13.93 6.07
CA GLU A 48 -9.00 14.10 7.20
C GLU A 48 -8.65 15.58 7.43
N MET A 49 -8.41 16.33 6.35
CA MET A 49 -8.16 17.77 6.43
C MET A 49 -9.38 18.55 6.97
N ASP A 50 -10.59 18.21 6.52
CA ASP A 50 -11.81 18.84 7.03
C ASP A 50 -12.00 18.57 8.53
N HIS A 51 -11.72 17.33 8.97
CA HIS A 51 -11.74 16.97 10.38
C HIS A 51 -10.66 17.73 11.17
N HIS A 52 -9.44 17.84 10.65
CA HIS A 52 -8.34 18.57 11.27
C HIS A 52 -8.68 20.07 11.46
N LEU A 53 -9.23 20.72 10.45
CA LEU A 53 -9.62 22.13 10.52
C LEU A 53 -10.90 22.40 11.32
N GLY A 54 -11.74 21.38 11.55
CA GLY A 54 -12.94 21.47 12.37
C GLY A 54 -12.67 21.25 13.86
N GLY A 55 -11.42 20.96 14.28
CA GLY A 55 -11.04 20.74 15.67
C GLY A 55 -11.07 22.02 16.52
N GLU A 56 -11.34 21.87 17.83
CA GLU A 56 -11.24 22.96 18.80
C GLU A 56 -9.78 23.44 18.90
N GLY A 57 -9.56 24.73 18.65
CA GLY A 57 -8.22 25.36 18.70
C GLY A 57 -7.61 25.75 17.35
N GLU A 58 -8.18 25.31 16.24
CA GLU A 58 -7.72 25.60 14.88
C GLU A 58 -8.49 26.75 14.19
N ALA A 59 -9.17 27.62 14.97
CA ALA A 59 -10.09 28.65 14.46
C ALA A 59 -9.46 29.61 13.44
N GLU A 60 -8.12 29.79 13.44
CA GLU A 60 -7.41 30.63 12.47
C GLU A 60 -6.72 29.82 11.36
N ASN A 61 -6.66 28.51 11.48
CA ASN A 61 -6.05 27.64 10.48
C ASN A 61 -7.02 27.43 9.30
N ARG A 62 -6.48 27.37 8.09
CA ARG A 62 -7.27 27.22 6.87
C ARG A 62 -6.52 26.45 5.82
N ARG A 63 -7.25 25.91 4.85
CA ARG A 63 -6.66 25.25 3.69
C ARG A 63 -5.66 26.15 2.96
N ASN A 64 -4.53 25.58 2.54
CA ASN A 64 -3.46 26.27 1.82
C ASN A 64 -3.08 25.48 0.55
N GLY A 65 -4.07 25.12 -0.26
CA GLY A 65 -3.87 24.40 -1.50
C GLY A 65 -3.47 22.92 -1.32
N TYR A 66 -2.75 22.40 -2.29
CA TYR A 66 -2.33 21.01 -2.37
C TYR A 66 -0.84 20.89 -2.65
N GLY A 67 -0.24 19.81 -2.17
CA GLY A 67 1.10 19.37 -2.56
C GLY A 67 1.02 18.10 -3.37
N ALA A 68 1.82 17.98 -4.43
CA ALA A 68 1.94 16.74 -5.17
C ALA A 68 2.79 15.74 -4.39
N LYS A 69 2.36 14.48 -4.36
CA LYS A 69 3.07 13.36 -3.75
C LYS A 69 2.96 12.12 -4.61
N THR A 70 4.08 11.51 -4.93
CA THR A 70 4.10 10.22 -5.62
C THR A 70 4.24 9.11 -4.59
N VAL A 71 3.35 8.12 -4.66
CA VAL A 71 3.33 6.96 -3.78
C VAL A 71 3.41 5.69 -4.62
N LEU A 72 4.22 4.73 -4.18
CA LEU A 72 4.29 3.40 -4.79
C LEU A 72 3.12 2.55 -4.29
N THR A 73 2.40 1.97 -5.24
CA THR A 73 1.28 1.05 -4.98
C THR A 73 1.60 -0.33 -5.55
N ASP A 74 0.72 -1.26 -5.32
CA ASP A 74 0.79 -2.61 -5.87
C ASP A 74 0.59 -2.66 -7.40
N SER A 75 0.08 -1.60 -8.02
CA SER A 75 -0.16 -1.48 -9.47
C SER A 75 0.77 -0.50 -10.17
N GLY A 76 1.63 0.22 -9.42
CA GLY A 76 2.53 1.21 -10.02
C GLY A 76 2.71 2.46 -9.18
N LYS A 77 3.23 3.52 -9.81
CA LYS A 77 3.34 4.85 -9.21
C LYS A 77 1.99 5.57 -9.29
N LEU A 78 1.55 6.10 -8.17
CA LEU A 78 0.33 6.91 -8.06
C LEU A 78 0.69 8.33 -7.64
N GLU A 79 0.37 9.30 -8.48
CA GLU A 79 0.50 10.72 -8.14
C GLU A 79 -0.79 11.22 -7.51
N ILE A 80 -0.70 11.72 -6.27
CA ILE A 80 -1.84 12.20 -5.49
C ILE A 80 -1.63 13.65 -5.07
N ALA A 81 -2.73 14.38 -4.94
CA ALA A 81 -2.79 15.73 -4.38
C ALA A 81 -3.09 15.63 -2.88
N VAL A 82 -2.11 15.98 -2.05
CA VAL A 82 -2.26 15.99 -0.58
C VAL A 82 -2.64 17.40 -0.15
N PRO A 83 -3.75 17.59 0.57
CA PRO A 83 -4.16 18.91 1.04
C PRO A 83 -3.15 19.46 2.07
N ARG A 84 -3.03 20.77 2.11
CA ARG A 84 -2.15 21.51 3.04
C ARG A 84 -2.96 22.53 3.80
N ASP A 85 -2.58 22.75 5.03
CA ASP A 85 -3.07 23.84 5.86
C ASP A 85 -2.06 24.99 5.95
N ARG A 86 -2.50 26.14 6.40
CA ARG A 86 -1.66 27.34 6.50
C ARG A 86 -0.65 27.24 7.64
N ALA A 87 -1.01 26.59 8.73
CA ALA A 87 -0.14 26.38 9.89
C ALA A 87 0.88 25.26 9.67
N ALA A 88 0.77 24.46 8.57
CA ALA A 88 1.57 23.28 8.30
C ALA A 88 1.51 22.21 9.42
N SER A 89 0.43 22.22 10.21
CA SER A 89 0.17 21.30 11.33
C SER A 89 -0.51 20.00 10.89
N PHE A 90 -1.13 19.98 9.71
CA PHE A 90 -1.80 18.79 9.20
C PHE A 90 -0.84 17.60 9.00
N ASP A 91 -1.14 16.50 9.67
CA ASP A 91 -0.42 15.22 9.54
C ASP A 91 -1.40 14.12 9.16
N PRO A 92 -1.50 13.79 7.84
CA PRO A 92 -2.47 12.82 7.37
C PRO A 92 -2.15 11.42 7.89
N GLN A 93 -3.18 10.69 8.34
CA GLN A 93 -3.08 9.34 8.86
C GLN A 93 -3.07 8.29 7.74
N LEU A 94 -3.83 8.54 6.67
CA LEU A 94 -3.92 7.60 5.55
C LEU A 94 -2.58 7.41 4.84
N ILE A 95 -1.83 8.51 4.65
CA ILE A 95 -0.50 8.51 4.04
C ILE A 95 0.37 9.52 4.79
N ALA A 96 1.11 9.04 5.76
CA ALA A 96 1.97 9.85 6.62
C ALA A 96 2.94 10.74 5.83
N LYS A 97 3.39 11.83 6.44
CA LYS A 97 4.12 12.94 5.81
C LYS A 97 5.29 12.52 4.91
N TYR A 98 6.05 11.52 5.29
CA TYR A 98 7.22 11.03 4.53
C TYR A 98 7.02 9.64 3.92
N GLN A 99 5.86 9.05 4.08
CA GLN A 99 5.53 7.74 3.51
C GLN A 99 5.43 7.87 1.98
N ARG A 100 6.19 7.04 1.27
CA ARG A 100 6.23 7.00 -0.20
C ARG A 100 5.69 5.69 -0.77
N ARG A 101 5.16 4.81 0.08
CA ARG A 101 4.66 3.50 -0.29
C ARG A 101 3.30 3.27 0.37
N PHE A 102 2.39 2.69 -0.39
CA PHE A 102 1.11 2.23 0.15
C PHE A 102 1.32 0.96 0.99
N PRO A 103 0.46 0.71 1.99
CA PRO A 103 0.37 -0.60 2.63
C PRO A 103 0.23 -1.70 1.58
N GLY A 104 0.90 -2.85 1.79
CA GLY A 104 0.89 -3.97 0.84
C GLY A 104 2.03 -3.96 -0.19
N PHE A 105 2.70 -2.83 -0.45
CA PHE A 105 3.87 -2.81 -1.34
C PHE A 105 5.05 -3.55 -0.74
N ASP A 106 5.35 -3.28 0.53
CA ASP A 106 6.44 -3.92 1.26
C ASP A 106 6.17 -5.42 1.45
N GLU A 107 4.91 -5.82 1.69
CA GLU A 107 4.49 -7.22 1.77
C GLU A 107 4.76 -8.01 0.49
N LYS A 108 4.61 -7.39 -0.69
CA LYS A 108 4.97 -8.02 -1.96
C LYS A 108 6.47 -8.25 -2.09
N ILE A 109 7.29 -7.29 -1.68
CA ILE A 109 8.75 -7.44 -1.65
C ILE A 109 9.12 -8.61 -0.75
N VAL A 110 8.59 -8.64 0.47
CA VAL A 110 8.82 -9.73 1.43
C VAL A 110 8.38 -11.07 0.85
N SER A 111 7.21 -11.14 0.20
CA SER A 111 6.73 -12.38 -0.43
C SER A 111 7.64 -12.89 -1.55
N MET A 112 8.20 -11.99 -2.37
CA MET A 112 9.16 -12.36 -3.41
C MET A 112 10.47 -12.84 -2.81
N TYR A 113 10.98 -12.14 -1.80
CA TYR A 113 12.19 -12.53 -1.08
C TYR A 113 12.05 -13.88 -0.38
N ALA A 114 10.93 -14.14 0.28
CA ALA A 114 10.62 -15.41 0.93
C ALA A 114 10.54 -16.59 -0.06
N ARG A 115 10.30 -16.32 -1.34
CA ARG A 115 10.35 -17.32 -2.42
C ARG A 115 11.75 -17.55 -2.97
N GLY A 116 12.78 -16.93 -2.39
CA GLY A 116 14.18 -17.09 -2.75
C GLY A 116 14.68 -16.16 -3.85
N MET A 117 13.90 -15.12 -4.21
CA MET A 117 14.37 -14.13 -5.18
C MET A 117 15.45 -13.24 -4.55
N SER A 118 16.54 -13.01 -5.29
CA SER A 118 17.56 -12.04 -4.90
C SER A 118 17.05 -10.60 -5.04
N THR A 119 17.71 -9.64 -4.38
CA THR A 119 17.38 -8.22 -4.48
C THR A 119 17.38 -7.70 -5.91
N ARG A 120 18.29 -8.20 -6.77
CA ARG A 120 18.34 -7.85 -8.20
C ARG A 120 17.16 -8.38 -8.99
N GLU A 121 16.76 -9.62 -8.73
CA GLU A 121 15.59 -10.23 -9.37
C GLU A 121 14.32 -9.52 -8.97
N ILE A 122 14.17 -9.15 -7.68
CA ILE A 122 13.02 -8.35 -7.20
C ILE A 122 12.98 -6.99 -7.89
N THR A 123 14.11 -6.28 -7.97
CA THR A 123 14.20 -4.99 -8.67
C THR A 123 13.83 -5.12 -10.15
N GLY A 124 14.35 -6.15 -10.84
CA GLY A 124 14.01 -6.44 -12.22
C GLY A 124 12.51 -6.74 -12.39
N HIS A 125 11.97 -7.60 -11.53
CA HIS A 125 10.57 -7.99 -11.56
C HIS A 125 9.61 -6.81 -11.35
N LEU A 126 9.90 -5.92 -10.39
CA LEU A 126 9.11 -4.72 -10.14
C LEU A 126 9.15 -3.75 -11.31
N ARG A 127 10.32 -3.60 -11.97
CA ARG A 127 10.44 -2.78 -13.16
C ARG A 127 9.68 -3.36 -14.35
N ASP A 128 9.84 -4.66 -14.60
CA ASP A 128 9.34 -5.30 -15.81
C ASP A 128 7.81 -5.50 -15.78
N LEU A 129 7.24 -5.77 -14.60
CA LEU A 129 5.80 -6.01 -14.46
C LEU A 129 4.99 -4.78 -14.04
N TYR A 130 5.59 -3.90 -13.24
CA TYR A 130 4.85 -2.76 -12.65
C TYR A 130 5.40 -1.40 -13.08
N GLY A 131 6.45 -1.36 -13.91
CA GLY A 131 7.10 -0.11 -14.31
C GLY A 131 7.69 0.67 -13.11
N ILE A 132 7.96 -0.01 -11.99
CA ILE A 132 8.43 0.62 -10.76
C ILE A 132 9.95 0.46 -10.66
N GLU A 133 10.66 1.57 -10.69
CA GLU A 133 12.09 1.58 -10.38
C GLU A 133 12.29 1.75 -8.87
N VAL A 134 12.90 0.76 -8.25
CA VAL A 134 13.30 0.75 -6.84
C VAL A 134 14.79 0.44 -6.72
N SER A 135 15.43 1.00 -5.70
CA SER A 135 16.83 0.68 -5.41
C SER A 135 16.96 -0.69 -4.71
N ALA A 136 18.11 -1.34 -4.89
CA ALA A 136 18.43 -2.55 -4.14
C ALA A 136 18.43 -2.28 -2.61
N ASP A 137 18.86 -1.08 -2.20
CA ASP A 137 18.85 -0.65 -0.79
C ASP A 137 17.45 -0.61 -0.20
N LEU A 138 16.44 -0.18 -1.00
CA LEU A 138 15.05 -0.22 -0.56
C LEU A 138 14.60 -1.65 -0.31
N ILE A 139 14.93 -2.57 -1.22
CA ILE A 139 14.59 -3.99 -1.05
C ILE A 139 15.23 -4.53 0.22
N SER A 140 16.53 -4.27 0.43
CA SER A 140 17.24 -4.68 1.64
C SER A 140 16.59 -4.10 2.90
N THR A 141 16.27 -2.80 2.91
CA THR A 141 15.61 -2.16 4.06
C THR A 141 14.27 -2.83 4.41
N VAL A 142 13.47 -3.16 3.40
CA VAL A 142 12.17 -3.82 3.60
C VAL A 142 12.34 -5.25 4.11
N THR A 143 13.32 -5.99 3.59
CA THR A 143 13.58 -7.37 4.02
C THR A 143 14.23 -7.42 5.40
N ASP A 144 15.10 -6.49 5.74
CA ASP A 144 15.76 -6.40 7.05
C ASP A 144 14.75 -6.12 8.17
N ALA A 145 13.73 -5.29 7.90
CA ALA A 145 12.66 -5.03 8.87
C ALA A 145 11.90 -6.31 9.28
N VAL A 146 11.79 -7.28 8.38
CA VAL A 146 11.16 -8.58 8.68
C VAL A 146 12.07 -9.49 9.50
N LEU A 147 13.39 -9.35 9.39
CA LEU A 147 14.33 -10.15 10.18
C LEU A 147 14.18 -9.90 11.67
N ASP A 148 13.86 -8.69 12.09
CA ASP A 148 13.61 -8.35 13.50
C ASP A 148 12.34 -9.04 14.02
N GLU A 149 11.28 -9.11 13.20
CA GLU A 149 10.06 -9.86 13.56
C GLU A 149 10.32 -11.35 13.63
N VAL A 150 11.10 -11.91 12.68
CA VAL A 150 11.50 -13.31 12.68
C VAL A 150 12.35 -13.63 13.91
N ALA A 151 13.30 -12.77 14.27
CA ALA A 151 14.13 -12.95 15.48
C ALA A 151 13.25 -12.93 16.74
N THR A 152 12.32 -12.00 16.84
CA THR A 152 11.35 -11.93 17.95
C THR A 152 10.49 -13.18 18.01
N TRP A 153 10.00 -13.66 16.86
CA TRP A 153 9.21 -14.90 16.77
C TRP A 153 10.04 -16.13 17.18
N GLN A 154 11.29 -16.22 16.78
CA GLN A 154 12.20 -17.33 17.15
C GLN A 154 12.52 -17.35 18.66
N MET A 155 12.57 -16.18 19.29
CA MET A 155 12.84 -16.05 20.72
C MET A 155 11.60 -16.21 21.61
N ARG A 156 10.40 -16.29 21.04
CA ARG A 156 9.18 -16.48 21.82
C ARG A 156 9.23 -17.79 22.61
N PRO A 157 8.75 -17.81 23.87
CA PRO A 157 8.65 -19.06 24.62
C PRO A 157 7.67 -20.00 23.92
N LEU A 158 8.04 -21.27 23.87
CA LEU A 158 7.16 -22.33 23.35
C LEU A 158 6.00 -22.56 24.32
N GLU A 159 4.88 -23.05 23.78
CA GLU A 159 3.75 -23.49 24.63
C GLU A 159 4.22 -24.58 25.62
N PRO A 160 3.67 -24.64 26.84
CA PRO A 160 4.10 -25.57 27.87
C PRO A 160 4.00 -27.04 27.50
N VAL A 161 3.10 -27.38 26.55
CA VAL A 161 2.84 -28.77 26.11
C VAL A 161 2.60 -28.83 24.61
N TYR A 162 3.40 -29.65 23.94
CA TYR A 162 3.17 -30.05 22.53
C TYR A 162 2.84 -31.56 22.52
N PRO A 163 1.61 -31.95 22.21
CA PRO A 163 1.23 -33.40 22.21
C PRO A 163 1.90 -34.15 21.07
N LEU A 164 2.32 -33.46 20.01
CA LEU A 164 3.01 -34.03 18.85
C LEU A 164 4.00 -33.04 18.28
N VAL A 165 5.22 -33.47 18.00
CA VAL A 165 6.28 -32.63 17.39
C VAL A 165 6.81 -33.35 16.15
N PHE A 166 6.74 -32.69 15.00
CA PHE A 166 7.36 -33.18 13.76
C PHE A 166 8.68 -32.47 13.54
N PHE A 167 9.73 -33.22 13.24
CA PHE A 167 11.03 -32.69 12.82
C PHE A 167 11.23 -32.97 11.35
N ASP A 168 11.47 -31.93 10.56
CA ASP A 168 11.82 -32.03 9.16
C ASP A 168 13.09 -31.21 8.89
N ALA A 169 13.95 -31.69 8.00
CA ALA A 169 15.20 -31.05 7.66
C ALA A 169 15.09 -30.41 6.27
N LEU A 170 15.18 -29.06 6.23
CA LEU A 170 15.29 -28.32 4.97
C LEU A 170 16.76 -28.20 4.57
N ARG A 171 17.09 -28.67 3.36
CA ARG A 171 18.42 -28.45 2.77
C ARG A 171 18.44 -27.09 2.06
N VAL A 172 19.03 -26.10 2.70
CA VAL A 172 19.24 -24.78 2.10
C VAL A 172 20.61 -24.78 1.39
N LYS A 173 20.63 -24.45 0.09
CA LYS A 173 21.88 -24.10 -0.59
C LYS A 173 22.24 -22.69 -0.19
N ILE A 174 23.37 -22.53 0.47
CA ILE A 174 24.02 -21.26 0.77
C ILE A 174 24.85 -20.84 -0.44
#